data_fb5951aec15de68742791cc1a8563394
#
_entry.id   fb5951aec15de68742791cc1a8563394
#
_cell.length_a   1.000
_cell.length_b   1.000
_cell.length_c   1.000
_cell.angle_alpha   90.00
_cell.angle_beta   90.00
_cell.angle_gamma   90.00
#
_symmetry.space_group_name_H-M   'P 1'
#
loop_
_entity.id
_entity.type
_entity.pdbx_description
1 polymer ?
#
loop_
_entity_poly.entity_id
_entity_poly.type
_entity_poly.pdbx_seq_one_letter_code
_entity_poly.pdbx_strand_id
1 'polypeptide(L)'
;MSFNASTSDWAGYLANEPWAGYVERVKQMPASRWAILALVNAPVLAILFNALWQKIAPRKATDPPVVFHWLPIIGSAIWYGNDPIGFFQTCQERYGDVFTCILLGRKVTVTLGVKGSNFVLGGKSTAFNAEGAYTHLTTPVFGKDVVYDCPNEVFMQQKKFIKFGLTTKNFPRLREDDRGRGGRIYAQGPKEKEVREGLNKSFSQLYSDLDGGFTPLNFLFANLPLESYRKRDRAQKKMSDFYVDIIKRRRANPDAETHYDMIESLKEQTYRGGAALRDHEIAHLMIALLMAGQHTSTATLAWTVLHLASRPDVAAALYQEQVERFGNADGSFRAMEYEDLRHLPVLDSVIRETLRVHPPIHNIMRQVREDVPVPASLAAPSSKSGNGVYVVPKDTYVLASPIISQLDPRIWVNAHTWEPSRWSDSAGVAAQALRTYTDEAGEKIDYGFGAVSKGTESPYQPFGAGRHRCIGEQFAYLQIGTIVAALVRRVELRLPTKVPEHNYHTLILMPKDPKSVHYRRRRFD
;
A
#
# COMPACT_ATOMS: atom_id res chain seq x y z
N MET A 1 64.03 -33.68 -9.43
CA MET A 1 64.49 -32.91 -8.25
C MET A 1 63.32 -32.76 -7.29
N SER A 2 63.30 -33.56 -6.23
CA SER A 2 62.26 -33.55 -5.20
C SER A 2 62.65 -32.48 -4.16
N PHE A 3 61.82 -31.46 -4.05
CA PHE A 3 61.90 -30.50 -2.94
C PHE A 3 61.24 -31.09 -1.70
N ASN A 4 62.07 -31.65 -0.81
CA ASN A 4 61.69 -31.93 0.58
C ASN A 4 62.10 -30.73 1.44
N ALA A 5 61.23 -29.73 1.53
CA ALA A 5 61.34 -28.69 2.54
C ALA A 5 60.71 -29.22 3.83
N SER A 6 61.53 -29.42 4.90
CA SER A 6 61.06 -29.82 6.20
C SER A 6 60.23 -28.73 6.85
N THR A 7 59.23 -29.07 7.65
CA THR A 7 58.37 -28.13 8.38
C THR A 7 59.16 -27.21 9.34
N SER A 8 60.41 -27.52 9.67
CA SER A 8 61.33 -26.67 10.45
C SER A 8 61.84 -25.41 9.70
N ASP A 9 61.96 -25.48 8.37
CA ASP A 9 62.50 -24.36 7.59
C ASP A 9 61.47 -23.22 7.44
N TRP A 10 60.21 -23.54 7.44
CA TRP A 10 59.15 -22.53 7.43
C TRP A 10 59.05 -21.74 8.75
N ALA A 11 59.32 -22.39 9.89
CA ALA A 11 59.30 -21.71 11.20
C ALA A 11 60.47 -20.73 11.35
N GLY A 12 61.65 -21.07 10.78
CA GLY A 12 62.82 -20.18 10.76
C GLY A 12 62.66 -18.96 9.81
N TYR A 13 61.99 -19.18 8.65
CA TYR A 13 61.68 -18.11 7.69
C TYR A 13 60.68 -17.13 8.26
N LEU A 14 59.65 -17.58 8.96
CA LEU A 14 58.66 -16.78 9.63
C LEU A 14 59.19 -15.95 10.84
N ALA A 15 60.28 -16.39 11.46
CA ALA A 15 60.88 -15.72 12.63
C ALA A 15 61.74 -14.50 12.27
N ASN A 16 62.25 -14.38 11.02
CA ASN A 16 63.13 -13.33 10.56
C ASN A 16 62.44 -12.22 9.74
N GLU A 17 61.17 -12.28 9.57
CA GLU A 17 60.38 -11.30 8.82
C GLU A 17 60.01 -10.10 9.70
N PRO A 18 59.88 -8.86 9.15
CA PRO A 18 59.53 -7.64 9.89
C PRO A 18 58.23 -7.72 10.70
N TRP A 19 57.36 -8.66 10.38
CA TRP A 19 56.06 -8.87 11.06
C TRP A 19 56.10 -9.86 12.23
N ALA A 20 57.25 -10.56 12.49
CA ALA A 20 57.41 -11.45 13.64
C ALA A 20 57.19 -10.74 14.99
N GLY A 21 57.72 -9.53 15.13
CA GLY A 21 57.50 -8.68 16.30
C GLY A 21 56.05 -8.13 16.43
N TYR A 22 55.30 -8.13 15.33
CA TYR A 22 53.88 -7.78 15.35
C TYR A 22 53.03 -8.96 15.83
N VAL A 23 53.33 -10.15 15.37
CA VAL A 23 52.65 -11.40 15.79
C VAL A 23 52.82 -11.63 17.29
N GLU A 24 54.06 -11.39 17.85
CA GLU A 24 54.32 -11.53 19.28
C GLU A 24 53.50 -10.51 20.11
N ARG A 25 53.46 -9.25 19.68
CA ARG A 25 52.63 -8.19 20.30
C ARG A 25 51.13 -8.52 20.25
N VAL A 26 50.65 -9.13 19.16
CA VAL A 26 49.26 -9.55 19.01
C VAL A 26 48.93 -10.71 19.97
N LYS A 27 49.84 -11.69 20.14
CA LYS A 27 49.68 -12.79 21.10
C LYS A 27 49.64 -12.33 22.57
N GLN A 28 50.34 -11.26 22.89
CA GLN A 28 50.42 -10.69 24.26
C GLN A 28 49.32 -9.67 24.56
N MET A 29 48.40 -9.41 23.61
CA MET A 29 47.29 -8.49 23.85
C MET A 29 46.35 -9.01 24.94
N PRO A 30 45.94 -8.13 25.88
CA PRO A 30 44.94 -8.51 26.89
C PRO A 30 43.61 -8.88 26.25
N ALA A 31 42.88 -9.78 26.89
CA ALA A 31 41.59 -10.29 26.39
C ALA A 31 40.58 -9.17 26.04
N SER A 32 40.61 -8.04 26.76
CA SER A 32 39.76 -6.87 26.48
C SER A 32 40.05 -6.24 25.10
N ARG A 33 41.32 -6.17 24.69
CA ARG A 33 41.69 -5.67 23.35
C ARG A 33 41.30 -6.64 22.25
N TRP A 34 41.43 -7.93 22.48
CA TRP A 34 40.91 -8.96 21.57
C TRP A 34 39.38 -8.87 21.41
N ALA A 35 38.64 -8.65 22.50
CA ALA A 35 37.21 -8.45 22.44
C ALA A 35 36.82 -7.21 21.62
N ILE A 36 37.57 -6.09 21.78
CA ILE A 36 37.32 -4.89 20.98
C ILE A 36 37.64 -5.14 19.49
N LEU A 37 38.78 -5.75 19.19
CA LEU A 37 39.15 -6.10 17.80
C LEU A 37 38.13 -7.03 17.16
N ALA A 38 37.67 -8.04 17.90
CA ALA A 38 36.61 -8.94 17.42
C ALA A 38 35.29 -8.18 17.17
N LEU A 39 34.90 -7.30 18.09
CA LEU A 39 33.65 -6.51 17.96
C LEU A 39 33.69 -5.59 16.74
N VAL A 40 34.84 -4.95 16.46
CA VAL A 40 35.01 -4.04 15.30
C VAL A 40 35.10 -4.81 13.98
N ASN A 41 35.79 -5.95 13.97
CA ASN A 41 35.97 -6.72 12.73
C ASN A 41 34.82 -7.69 12.41
N ALA A 42 34.05 -8.14 13.40
CA ALA A 42 32.95 -9.07 13.18
C ALA A 42 31.94 -8.58 12.12
N PRO A 43 31.49 -7.32 12.10
CA PRO A 43 30.62 -6.82 11.04
C PRO A 43 31.24 -6.89 9.65
N VAL A 44 32.53 -6.54 9.53
CA VAL A 44 33.27 -6.59 8.25
C VAL A 44 33.40 -8.03 7.77
N LEU A 45 33.79 -8.95 8.65
CA LEU A 45 33.88 -10.37 8.34
C LEU A 45 32.51 -10.95 7.96
N ALA A 46 31.44 -10.54 8.65
CA ALA A 46 30.08 -10.96 8.32
C ALA A 46 29.66 -10.48 6.92
N ILE A 47 30.01 -9.25 6.54
CA ILE A 47 29.75 -8.70 5.19
C ILE A 47 30.53 -9.48 4.13
N LEU A 48 31.83 -9.69 4.34
CA LEU A 48 32.67 -10.43 3.42
C LEU A 48 32.22 -11.90 3.28
N PHE A 49 31.90 -12.54 4.38
CA PHE A 49 31.34 -13.89 4.39
C PHE A 49 30.01 -13.96 3.64
N ASN A 50 29.11 -13.02 3.88
CA ASN A 50 27.83 -12.95 3.17
C ASN A 50 28.03 -12.78 1.65
N ALA A 51 28.93 -11.90 1.23
CA ALA A 51 29.23 -11.70 -0.18
C ALA A 51 29.82 -12.94 -0.85
N LEU A 52 30.74 -13.61 -0.15
CA LEU A 52 31.33 -14.86 -0.63
C LEU A 52 30.31 -15.99 -0.67
N TRP A 53 29.52 -16.15 0.40
CA TRP A 53 28.48 -17.17 0.49
C TRP A 53 27.46 -17.06 -0.65
N GLN A 54 27.02 -15.87 -1.00
CA GLN A 54 26.09 -15.66 -2.12
C GLN A 54 26.65 -16.12 -3.48
N LYS A 55 27.99 -16.17 -3.64
CA LYS A 55 28.66 -16.63 -4.86
C LYS A 55 28.82 -18.14 -4.91
N ILE A 56 29.08 -18.78 -3.74
CA ILE A 56 29.46 -20.21 -3.68
C ILE A 56 28.31 -21.11 -3.20
N ALA A 57 27.30 -20.55 -2.52
CA ALA A 57 26.19 -21.34 -2.02
C ALA A 57 25.44 -22.05 -3.15
N PRO A 58 25.18 -23.36 -3.01
CA PRO A 58 24.44 -24.12 -4.01
C PRO A 58 23.02 -23.55 -4.12
N ARG A 59 22.58 -23.33 -5.35
CA ARG A 59 21.22 -22.90 -5.67
C ARG A 59 20.53 -23.95 -6.51
N LYS A 60 19.25 -24.18 -6.24
CA LYS A 60 18.44 -25.01 -7.11
C LYS A 60 18.24 -24.28 -8.43
N ALA A 61 18.26 -25.01 -9.55
CA ALA A 61 17.97 -24.42 -10.87
C ALA A 61 16.57 -23.79 -10.94
N THR A 62 15.65 -24.25 -10.10
CA THR A 62 14.29 -23.75 -9.96
C THR A 62 14.16 -22.51 -9.06
N ASP A 63 15.21 -22.12 -8.34
CA ASP A 63 15.15 -20.90 -7.51
C ASP A 63 15.21 -19.65 -8.41
N PRO A 64 14.30 -18.68 -8.24
CA PRO A 64 14.44 -17.38 -8.89
C PRO A 64 15.77 -16.71 -8.56
N PRO A 65 16.38 -15.94 -9.49
CA PRO A 65 17.65 -15.29 -9.25
C PRO A 65 17.58 -14.36 -8.03
N VAL A 66 18.60 -14.44 -7.17
CA VAL A 66 18.66 -13.65 -5.92
C VAL A 66 19.47 -12.38 -6.17
N VAL A 67 18.88 -11.24 -5.81
CA VAL A 67 19.54 -9.94 -5.87
C VAL A 67 20.72 -9.92 -4.91
N PHE A 68 21.92 -9.62 -5.44
CA PHE A 68 23.12 -9.51 -4.62
C PHE A 68 23.00 -8.37 -3.59
N HIS A 69 23.43 -8.65 -2.36
CA HIS A 69 23.41 -7.68 -1.28
C HIS A 69 24.64 -7.82 -0.38
N TRP A 70 25.20 -6.69 0.05
CA TRP A 70 26.38 -6.68 0.91
C TRP A 70 26.05 -7.01 2.37
N LEU A 71 24.98 -6.41 2.90
CA LEU A 71 24.62 -6.51 4.30
C LEU A 71 23.85 -7.80 4.59
N PRO A 72 24.34 -8.69 5.46
CA PRO A 72 23.58 -9.85 5.91
C PRO A 72 22.32 -9.38 6.66
N ILE A 73 21.25 -10.15 6.61
CA ILE A 73 19.94 -9.85 7.24
C ILE A 73 19.26 -8.60 6.62
N ILE A 74 19.92 -7.44 6.61
CA ILE A 74 19.37 -6.20 6.02
C ILE A 74 19.04 -6.41 4.54
N GLY A 75 19.94 -7.12 3.82
CA GLY A 75 19.72 -7.43 2.41
C GLY A 75 19.67 -6.18 1.53
N SER A 76 18.63 -6.11 0.71
CA SER A 76 18.34 -4.99 -0.19
C SER A 76 17.44 -3.92 0.45
N ALA A 77 17.11 -4.02 1.75
CA ALA A 77 16.08 -3.20 2.37
C ALA A 77 16.38 -1.71 2.35
N ILE A 78 17.65 -1.30 2.42
CA ILE A 78 18.04 0.11 2.35
C ILE A 78 17.75 0.69 0.96
N TRP A 79 18.16 -0.01 -0.09
CA TRP A 79 17.92 0.45 -1.46
C TRP A 79 16.42 0.45 -1.78
N TYR A 80 15.74 -0.67 -1.50
CA TYR A 80 14.29 -0.77 -1.64
C TYR A 80 13.53 0.30 -0.84
N GLY A 81 13.94 0.60 0.38
CA GLY A 81 13.27 1.59 1.23
C GLY A 81 13.45 3.04 0.76
N ASN A 82 14.56 3.35 0.07
CA ASN A 82 14.82 4.70 -0.43
C ASN A 82 14.17 4.96 -1.79
N ASP A 83 14.17 3.98 -2.68
CA ASP A 83 13.58 4.06 -4.01
C ASP A 83 13.12 2.66 -4.50
N PRO A 84 11.92 2.22 -4.10
CA PRO A 84 11.42 0.91 -4.50
C PRO A 84 11.17 0.80 -6.01
N ILE A 85 10.83 1.89 -6.70
CA ILE A 85 10.54 1.87 -8.14
C ILE A 85 11.85 1.70 -8.91
N GLY A 86 12.85 2.54 -8.65
CA GLY A 86 14.16 2.42 -9.28
C GLY A 86 14.86 1.10 -8.94
N PHE A 87 14.69 0.60 -7.70
CA PHE A 87 15.16 -0.72 -7.31
C PHE A 87 14.55 -1.82 -8.20
N PHE A 88 13.23 -1.82 -8.36
CA PHE A 88 12.55 -2.84 -9.17
C PHE A 88 12.91 -2.73 -10.66
N GLN A 89 12.96 -1.52 -11.21
CA GLN A 89 13.35 -1.31 -12.62
C GLN A 89 14.75 -1.82 -12.90
N THR A 90 15.73 -1.46 -12.05
CA THR A 90 17.12 -1.95 -12.17
C THR A 90 17.21 -3.47 -12.01
N CYS A 91 16.44 -4.05 -11.08
CA CYS A 91 16.41 -5.50 -10.91
C CYS A 91 15.72 -6.18 -12.09
N GLN A 92 14.66 -5.60 -12.65
CA GLN A 92 13.97 -6.11 -13.84
C GLN A 92 14.91 -6.18 -15.05
N GLU A 93 15.69 -5.12 -15.31
CA GLU A 93 16.68 -5.09 -16.37
C GLU A 93 17.75 -6.18 -16.21
N ARG A 94 18.17 -6.45 -14.96
CA ARG A 94 19.26 -7.39 -14.68
C ARG A 94 18.82 -8.84 -14.55
N TYR A 95 17.65 -9.09 -13.96
CA TYR A 95 17.18 -10.43 -13.56
C TYR A 95 15.89 -10.86 -14.27
N GLY A 96 15.23 -9.96 -15.01
CA GLY A 96 13.91 -10.19 -15.60
C GLY A 96 12.76 -9.91 -14.61
N ASP A 97 11.57 -10.32 -15.00
CA ASP A 97 10.33 -10.00 -14.27
C ASP A 97 10.17 -10.77 -12.94
N VAL A 98 10.99 -11.80 -12.69
CA VAL A 98 10.94 -12.62 -11.49
C VAL A 98 12.31 -12.74 -10.87
N PHE A 99 12.45 -12.27 -9.65
CA PHE A 99 13.68 -12.35 -8.85
C PHE A 99 13.37 -12.36 -7.36
N THR A 100 14.33 -12.75 -6.55
CA THR A 100 14.22 -12.78 -5.09
C THR A 100 15.14 -11.75 -4.46
N CYS A 101 14.65 -10.97 -3.52
CA CYS A 101 15.45 -10.10 -2.67
C CYS A 101 15.30 -10.47 -1.19
N ILE A 102 16.30 -10.10 -0.41
CA ILE A 102 16.25 -10.22 1.06
C ILE A 102 15.89 -8.85 1.62
N LEU A 103 14.78 -8.79 2.34
CA LEU A 103 14.31 -7.58 3.02
C LEU A 103 14.23 -7.86 4.53
N LEU A 104 15.25 -7.44 5.27
CA LEU A 104 15.35 -7.59 6.72
C LEU A 104 15.12 -9.04 7.18
N GLY A 105 15.89 -9.96 6.59
CA GLY A 105 15.84 -11.39 6.88
C GLY A 105 14.70 -12.14 6.19
N ARG A 106 13.72 -11.43 5.60
CA ARG A 106 12.62 -12.05 4.85
C ARG A 106 13.02 -12.29 3.39
N LYS A 107 12.80 -13.51 2.92
CA LYS A 107 12.98 -13.87 1.51
C LYS A 107 11.72 -13.48 0.74
N VAL A 108 11.83 -12.50 -0.17
CA VAL A 108 10.71 -11.96 -0.94
C VAL A 108 10.97 -12.18 -2.42
N THR A 109 10.15 -12.99 -3.07
CA THR A 109 10.15 -13.13 -4.53
C THR A 109 9.28 -12.04 -5.14
N VAL A 110 9.88 -11.18 -5.93
CA VAL A 110 9.20 -10.10 -6.64
C VAL A 110 8.77 -10.60 -8.01
N THR A 111 7.53 -10.29 -8.38
CA THR A 111 6.99 -10.60 -9.71
C THR A 111 6.43 -9.33 -10.33
N LEU A 112 7.05 -8.88 -11.41
CA LEU A 112 6.77 -7.60 -12.04
C LEU A 112 5.88 -7.73 -13.28
N GLY A 113 5.37 -6.60 -13.71
CA GLY A 113 4.52 -6.50 -14.89
C GLY A 113 3.10 -7.04 -14.66
N VAL A 114 2.29 -6.98 -15.72
CA VAL A 114 0.87 -7.42 -15.69
C VAL A 114 0.75 -8.90 -15.32
N LYS A 115 1.60 -9.75 -15.93
CA LYS A 115 1.61 -11.20 -15.65
C LYS A 115 2.03 -11.50 -14.22
N GLY A 116 2.99 -10.74 -13.65
CA GLY A 116 3.43 -10.85 -12.27
C GLY A 116 2.32 -10.46 -11.29
N SER A 117 1.62 -9.36 -11.57
CA SER A 117 0.45 -8.95 -10.79
C SER A 117 -0.66 -10.00 -10.84
N ASN A 118 -0.98 -10.55 -12.02
CA ASN A 118 -1.97 -11.61 -12.18
C ASN A 118 -1.58 -12.88 -11.39
N PHE A 119 -0.31 -13.29 -11.43
CA PHE A 119 0.18 -14.45 -10.68
C PHE A 119 -0.09 -14.33 -9.18
N VAL A 120 0.17 -13.17 -8.59
CA VAL A 120 0.01 -12.97 -7.13
C VAL A 120 -1.43 -12.63 -6.76
N LEU A 121 -2.07 -11.70 -7.47
CA LEU A 121 -3.39 -11.16 -7.10
C LEU A 121 -4.53 -12.08 -7.55
N GLY A 122 -4.34 -12.82 -8.64
CA GLY A 122 -5.26 -13.85 -9.14
C GLY A 122 -5.05 -15.23 -8.52
N GLY A 123 -3.97 -15.43 -7.77
CA GLY A 123 -3.59 -16.72 -7.21
C GLY A 123 -4.56 -17.24 -6.14
N LYS A 124 -4.55 -18.56 -5.93
CA LYS A 124 -5.41 -19.22 -4.94
C LYS A 124 -5.04 -18.78 -3.51
N SER A 125 -6.04 -18.59 -2.65
CA SER A 125 -5.83 -18.25 -1.23
C SER A 125 -5.16 -19.37 -0.43
N THR A 126 -5.21 -20.61 -0.91
CA THR A 126 -4.48 -21.75 -0.34
C THR A 126 -2.98 -21.61 -0.54
N ALA A 127 -2.54 -21.04 -1.65
CA ALA A 127 -1.14 -20.84 -1.98
C ALA A 127 -0.61 -19.47 -1.48
N PHE A 128 -1.42 -18.40 -1.65
CA PHE A 128 -1.04 -17.03 -1.32
C PHE A 128 -1.93 -16.43 -0.22
N ASN A 129 -1.32 -16.09 0.90
CA ASN A 129 -2.00 -15.67 2.10
C ASN A 129 -1.69 -14.21 2.45
N ALA A 130 -2.73 -13.40 2.58
CA ALA A 130 -2.60 -11.99 2.95
C ALA A 130 -2.40 -11.83 4.47
N GLU A 131 -3.07 -12.64 5.28
CA GLU A 131 -3.01 -12.58 6.73
C GLU A 131 -1.56 -12.74 7.21
N GLY A 132 -0.86 -13.79 6.77
CA GLY A 132 0.54 -14.02 7.13
C GLY A 132 1.49 -12.90 6.72
N ALA A 133 1.12 -12.07 5.73
CA ALA A 133 1.90 -10.92 5.34
C ALA A 133 1.62 -9.67 6.19
N TYR A 134 0.39 -9.49 6.68
CA TYR A 134 -0.04 -8.19 7.23
C TYR A 134 -0.57 -8.20 8.67
N THR A 135 -0.94 -9.36 9.25
CA THR A 135 -1.53 -9.43 10.61
C THR A 135 -0.69 -8.68 11.64
N HIS A 136 0.63 -8.88 11.63
CA HIS A 136 1.53 -8.24 12.59
C HIS A 136 1.58 -6.70 12.48
N LEU A 137 1.24 -6.13 11.32
CA LEU A 137 1.13 -4.69 11.12
C LEU A 137 -0.27 -4.17 11.48
N THR A 138 -1.31 -4.88 11.07
CA THR A 138 -2.69 -4.38 11.11
C THR A 138 -3.38 -4.63 12.43
N THR A 139 -3.16 -5.77 13.08
CA THR A 139 -3.82 -6.10 14.35
C THR A 139 -3.56 -5.08 15.47
N PRO A 140 -2.32 -4.56 15.67
CA PRO A 140 -2.09 -3.56 16.70
C PRO A 140 -2.80 -2.23 16.45
N VAL A 141 -3.20 -1.95 15.20
CA VAL A 141 -3.86 -0.71 14.80
C VAL A 141 -5.38 -0.88 14.69
N PHE A 142 -5.83 -1.91 13.98
CA PHE A 142 -7.26 -2.12 13.75
C PHE A 142 -7.94 -2.83 14.92
N GLY A 143 -7.22 -3.70 15.62
CA GLY A 143 -7.75 -4.58 16.65
C GLY A 143 -7.86 -6.02 16.17
N LYS A 144 -8.31 -6.90 17.05
CA LYS A 144 -8.43 -8.35 16.86
C LYS A 144 -9.70 -8.73 16.11
N ASP A 145 -9.69 -9.92 15.52
CA ASP A 145 -10.83 -10.60 14.89
C ASP A 145 -11.36 -9.92 13.63
N VAL A 146 -10.63 -8.98 13.05
CA VAL A 146 -11.03 -8.24 11.83
C VAL A 146 -9.90 -8.16 10.81
N VAL A 147 -10.27 -7.96 9.56
CA VAL A 147 -9.36 -7.77 8.43
C VAL A 147 -8.38 -8.95 8.32
N TYR A 148 -7.09 -8.77 8.60
CA TYR A 148 -6.09 -9.84 8.50
C TYR A 148 -5.84 -10.58 9.82
N ASP A 149 -6.57 -10.26 10.89
CA ASP A 149 -6.53 -10.97 12.17
C ASP A 149 -7.62 -12.04 12.31
N CYS A 150 -8.21 -12.44 11.20
CA CYS A 150 -9.20 -13.51 11.15
C CYS A 150 -9.00 -14.37 9.91
N PRO A 151 -9.55 -15.60 9.88
CA PRO A 151 -9.48 -16.44 8.68
C PRO A 151 -10.05 -15.73 7.45
N ASN A 152 -9.43 -15.97 6.28
CA ASN A 152 -9.83 -15.33 5.03
C ASN A 152 -11.34 -15.43 4.73
N GLU A 153 -11.99 -16.53 5.09
CA GLU A 153 -13.43 -16.73 4.91
C GLU A 153 -14.27 -15.76 5.76
N VAL A 154 -13.85 -15.50 7.00
CA VAL A 154 -14.46 -14.51 7.89
C VAL A 154 -14.22 -13.11 7.35
N PHE A 155 -13.00 -12.80 6.95
CA PHE A 155 -12.65 -11.51 6.35
C PHE A 155 -13.49 -11.23 5.08
N MET A 156 -13.71 -12.23 4.22
CA MET A 156 -14.55 -12.04 3.03
C MET A 156 -16.01 -11.74 3.40
N GLN A 157 -16.55 -12.31 4.48
CA GLN A 157 -17.88 -11.97 4.98
C GLN A 157 -17.90 -10.54 5.54
N GLN A 158 -16.92 -10.14 6.35
CA GLN A 158 -16.78 -8.78 6.84
C GLN A 158 -16.70 -7.76 5.70
N LYS A 159 -15.92 -8.05 4.64
CA LYS A 159 -15.89 -7.23 3.42
C LYS A 159 -17.27 -7.07 2.78
N LYS A 160 -18.06 -8.13 2.73
CA LYS A 160 -19.44 -8.09 2.18
C LYS A 160 -20.34 -7.20 3.02
N PHE A 161 -20.27 -7.28 4.35
CA PHE A 161 -21.04 -6.44 5.27
C PHE A 161 -20.73 -4.96 5.09
N ILE A 162 -19.44 -4.62 5.05
CA ILE A 162 -18.98 -3.25 4.81
C ILE A 162 -19.42 -2.77 3.42
N LYS A 163 -19.26 -3.59 2.39
CA LYS A 163 -19.65 -3.22 1.02
C LYS A 163 -21.13 -2.88 0.92
N PHE A 164 -22.00 -3.59 1.63
CA PHE A 164 -23.41 -3.28 1.69
C PHE A 164 -23.66 -1.84 2.16
N GLY A 165 -22.98 -1.40 3.23
CA GLY A 165 -23.06 -0.01 3.72
C GLY A 165 -22.45 1.03 2.77
N LEU A 166 -21.47 0.63 1.93
CA LEU A 166 -20.80 1.49 0.94
C LEU A 166 -21.43 1.41 -0.47
N THR A 167 -22.64 0.89 -0.61
CA THR A 167 -23.30 0.83 -1.92
C THR A 167 -23.88 2.18 -2.33
N THR A 168 -23.94 2.41 -3.65
CA THR A 168 -24.52 3.62 -4.25
C THR A 168 -25.96 3.90 -3.80
N LYS A 169 -26.72 2.86 -3.46
CA LYS A 169 -28.10 2.99 -2.94
C LYS A 169 -28.15 3.72 -1.60
N ASN A 170 -27.09 3.69 -0.82
CA ASN A 170 -27.01 4.35 0.48
C ASN A 170 -26.38 5.76 0.39
N PHE A 171 -25.71 6.13 -0.70
CA PHE A 171 -25.12 7.44 -0.89
C PHE A 171 -26.13 8.61 -0.96
N PRO A 172 -27.32 8.50 -1.57
CA PRO A 172 -28.33 9.55 -1.52
C PRO A 172 -28.84 9.87 -0.11
N ARG A 173 -28.88 8.86 0.79
CA ARG A 173 -29.29 9.06 2.19
C ARG A 173 -28.28 9.85 3.00
N LEU A 174 -26.99 9.86 2.60
CA LEU A 174 -25.94 10.69 3.18
C LEU A 174 -26.15 12.19 2.94
N ARG A 175 -27.03 12.56 2.05
CA ARG A 175 -27.24 13.90 1.50
C ARG A 175 -28.35 14.69 2.20
N GLU A 176 -29.37 14.04 2.73
CA GLU A 176 -30.51 14.72 3.35
C GLU A 176 -30.14 15.37 4.69
N ASP A 177 -29.17 14.82 5.42
CA ASP A 177 -28.69 15.38 6.70
C ASP A 177 -27.70 16.54 6.53
N ASP A 178 -27.19 16.82 5.31
CA ASP A 178 -26.07 17.74 5.06
C ASP A 178 -26.51 19.13 4.52
N ARG A 179 -27.81 19.43 4.43
CA ARG A 179 -28.34 20.69 3.83
C ARG A 179 -27.93 21.99 4.54
N GLY A 180 -27.13 21.91 5.58
CA GLY A 180 -26.74 23.11 6.34
C GLY A 180 -25.26 23.40 6.48
N ARG A 181 -24.34 22.49 6.13
CA ARG A 181 -22.90 22.69 6.42
C ARG A 181 -22.01 21.97 5.42
N GLY A 182 -21.30 22.73 4.64
CA GLY A 182 -20.44 22.28 3.56
C GLY A 182 -19.55 21.08 3.89
N GLY A 183 -19.80 19.98 3.19
CA GLY A 183 -18.79 18.99 2.84
C GLY A 183 -18.26 18.08 3.94
N ARG A 184 -19.09 17.48 4.79
CA ARG A 184 -18.65 16.37 5.65
C ARG A 184 -19.10 15.03 5.09
N ILE A 185 -18.47 14.60 4.01
CA ILE A 185 -18.52 13.21 3.57
C ILE A 185 -17.48 12.43 4.40
N TYR A 186 -17.77 12.19 5.66
CA TYR A 186 -17.03 11.18 6.41
C TYR A 186 -17.82 9.89 6.38
N ALA A 187 -17.09 8.79 6.16
CA ALA A 187 -17.62 7.48 6.40
C ALA A 187 -18.39 7.52 7.72
N GLN A 188 -19.66 7.28 7.64
CA GLN A 188 -20.70 7.37 8.63
C GLN A 188 -20.20 6.97 10.03
N GLY A 189 -19.68 7.96 10.75
CA GLY A 189 -19.38 7.88 12.17
C GLY A 189 -20.58 8.35 12.97
N PRO A 190 -20.48 8.35 14.31
CA PRO A 190 -21.52 8.82 15.20
C PRO A 190 -21.93 10.24 14.84
N LYS A 191 -23.23 10.52 14.91
CA LYS A 191 -23.79 11.85 14.63
C LYS A 191 -23.10 12.95 15.44
N GLU A 192 -22.98 14.09 14.82
CA GLU A 192 -22.28 15.29 15.18
C GLU A 192 -22.31 15.71 16.67
N LYS A 193 -23.39 15.43 17.40
CA LYS A 193 -23.55 15.80 18.80
C LYS A 193 -22.65 14.94 19.71
N GLU A 194 -22.52 13.67 19.43
CA GLU A 194 -21.68 12.72 20.19
C GLU A 194 -20.18 13.00 19.99
N VAL A 195 -19.82 13.57 18.81
CA VAL A 195 -18.43 13.91 18.46
C VAL A 195 -18.06 15.34 18.88
N ARG A 196 -19.02 16.28 18.96
CA ARG A 196 -18.75 17.70 19.24
C ARG A 196 -18.46 17.98 20.72
N GLU A 197 -19.01 17.24 21.65
CA GLU A 197 -19.02 17.60 23.09
C GLU A 197 -17.72 17.28 23.85
N GLY A 198 -16.58 17.15 23.19
CA GLY A 198 -15.29 17.03 23.88
C GLY A 198 -14.22 16.21 23.17
N LEU A 199 -14.54 15.57 22.03
CA LEU A 199 -13.66 14.61 21.38
C LEU A 199 -12.86 15.15 20.19
N ASN A 200 -13.20 16.30 19.60
CA ASN A 200 -12.60 16.73 18.33
C ASN A 200 -11.06 16.81 18.36
N LYS A 201 -10.47 17.41 19.40
CA LYS A 201 -9.01 17.45 19.54
C LYS A 201 -8.44 16.11 19.98
N SER A 202 -9.14 15.39 20.88
CA SER A 202 -8.66 14.11 21.38
C SER A 202 -8.81 13.00 20.35
N PHE A 203 -9.85 12.99 19.51
CA PHE A 203 -10.04 11.98 18.48
C PHE A 203 -9.02 12.15 17.33
N SER A 204 -8.75 13.38 16.92
CA SER A 204 -7.67 13.66 15.94
C SER A 204 -6.30 13.23 16.48
N GLN A 205 -6.02 13.43 17.77
CA GLN A 205 -4.79 12.97 18.38
C GLN A 205 -4.72 11.43 18.45
N LEU A 206 -5.82 10.77 18.84
CA LEU A 206 -5.90 9.30 18.85
C LEU A 206 -5.66 8.71 17.46
N TYR A 207 -6.23 9.35 16.43
CA TYR A 207 -5.99 8.96 15.05
C TYR A 207 -4.51 9.10 14.66
N SER A 208 -3.88 10.23 15.01
CA SER A 208 -2.45 10.45 14.77
C SER A 208 -1.55 9.45 15.51
N ASP A 209 -1.92 9.09 16.74
CA ASP A 209 -1.21 8.09 17.52
C ASP A 209 -1.36 6.67 16.93
N LEU A 210 -2.52 6.34 16.35
CA LEU A 210 -2.72 5.11 15.58
C LEU A 210 -1.89 5.07 14.32
N ASP A 211 -1.85 6.20 13.59
CA ASP A 211 -1.07 6.35 12.36
C ASP A 211 0.42 6.07 12.60
N GLY A 212 0.93 6.46 13.76
CA GLY A 212 2.27 6.09 14.22
C GLY A 212 2.55 4.59 14.26
N GLY A 213 1.52 3.73 14.17
CA GLY A 213 1.61 2.28 14.00
C GLY A 213 1.81 1.81 12.55
N PHE A 214 1.65 2.68 11.56
CA PHE A 214 1.84 2.34 10.14
C PHE A 214 3.19 2.83 9.60
N THR A 215 4.29 2.35 10.18
CA THR A 215 5.64 2.67 9.73
C THR A 215 6.36 1.42 9.22
N PRO A 216 7.40 1.56 8.39
CA PRO A 216 8.24 0.43 8.00
C PRO A 216 8.84 -0.32 9.19
N LEU A 217 9.13 0.39 10.29
CA LEU A 217 9.63 -0.22 11.53
C LEU A 217 8.56 -1.12 12.17
N ASN A 218 7.30 -0.68 12.22
CA ASN A 218 6.19 -1.47 12.76
C ASN A 218 5.87 -2.68 11.87
N PHE A 219 6.07 -2.56 10.56
CA PHE A 219 5.94 -3.68 9.64
C PHE A 219 6.95 -4.80 9.93
N LEU A 220 8.13 -4.46 10.43
CA LEU A 220 9.17 -5.43 10.75
C LEU A 220 9.07 -5.96 12.17
N PHE A 221 8.82 -5.06 13.10
CA PHE A 221 8.82 -5.32 14.54
C PHE A 221 7.54 -4.75 15.15
N ALA A 222 6.48 -5.54 15.20
CA ALA A 222 5.17 -5.08 15.66
C ALA A 222 5.12 -4.70 17.15
N ASN A 223 6.04 -5.22 17.97
CA ASN A 223 6.00 -5.12 19.43
C ASN A 223 7.37 -4.74 20.01
N LEU A 224 7.82 -3.50 19.76
CA LEU A 224 9.00 -2.95 20.45
C LEU A 224 8.54 -2.12 21.67
N PRO A 225 9.35 -2.07 22.76
CA PRO A 225 9.01 -1.29 23.95
C PRO A 225 9.25 0.22 23.77
N LEU A 226 8.83 0.78 22.63
CA LEU A 226 8.97 2.19 22.28
C LEU A 226 7.70 2.96 22.67
N GLU A 227 7.87 4.26 22.98
CA GLU A 227 6.74 5.12 23.36
C GLU A 227 5.72 5.29 22.22
N SER A 228 6.16 5.30 20.97
CA SER A 228 5.26 5.32 19.80
C SER A 228 4.32 4.11 19.77
N TYR A 229 4.82 2.92 20.11
CA TYR A 229 4.01 1.70 20.19
C TYR A 229 3.00 1.75 21.35
N ARG A 230 3.43 2.26 22.51
CA ARG A 230 2.53 2.46 23.66
C ARG A 230 1.43 3.48 23.36
N LYS A 231 1.75 4.56 22.62
CA LYS A 231 0.76 5.54 22.15
C LYS A 231 -0.25 4.90 21.21
N ARG A 232 0.22 4.15 20.21
CA ARG A 232 -0.63 3.38 19.29
C ARG A 232 -1.60 2.46 20.06
N ASP A 233 -1.09 1.65 20.98
CA ASP A 233 -1.89 0.67 21.71
C ASP A 233 -2.93 1.34 22.61
N ARG A 234 -2.55 2.45 23.28
CA ARG A 234 -3.51 3.27 24.06
C ARG A 234 -4.58 3.91 23.18
N ALA A 235 -4.19 4.39 21.98
CA ALA A 235 -5.12 5.00 21.04
C ALA A 235 -6.11 3.97 20.49
N GLN A 236 -5.61 2.78 20.09
CA GLN A 236 -6.46 1.68 19.63
C GLN A 236 -7.50 1.30 20.68
N LYS A 237 -7.07 1.10 21.93
CA LYS A 237 -7.99 0.78 23.03
C LYS A 237 -9.05 1.87 23.25
N LYS A 238 -8.65 3.14 23.32
CA LYS A 238 -9.58 4.25 23.51
C LYS A 238 -10.59 4.41 22.39
N MET A 239 -10.15 4.23 21.14
CA MET A 239 -11.06 4.28 19.99
C MET A 239 -12.00 3.07 19.95
N SER A 240 -11.52 1.89 20.31
CA SER A 240 -12.34 0.69 20.44
C SER A 240 -13.40 0.88 21.53
N ASP A 241 -13.00 1.31 22.72
CA ASP A 241 -13.91 1.58 23.84
C ASP A 241 -14.99 2.61 23.46
N PHE A 242 -14.61 3.67 22.73
CA PHE A 242 -15.53 4.70 22.25
C PHE A 242 -16.61 4.13 21.30
N TYR A 243 -16.22 3.32 20.31
CA TYR A 243 -17.19 2.71 19.40
C TYR A 243 -18.07 1.67 20.11
N VAL A 244 -17.49 0.85 20.99
CA VAL A 244 -18.24 -0.13 21.78
C VAL A 244 -19.28 0.55 22.66
N ASP A 245 -18.96 1.70 23.23
CA ASP A 245 -19.88 2.49 24.07
C ASP A 245 -21.08 3.01 23.25
N ILE A 246 -20.84 3.49 22.04
CA ILE A 246 -21.91 3.89 21.12
C ILE A 246 -22.81 2.72 20.79
N ILE A 247 -22.22 1.57 20.44
CA ILE A 247 -22.96 0.36 20.08
C ILE A 247 -23.84 -0.10 21.23
N LYS A 248 -23.30 -0.14 22.45
CA LYS A 248 -24.07 -0.52 23.66
C LYS A 248 -25.22 0.43 23.95
N ARG A 249 -25.00 1.74 23.86
CA ARG A 249 -26.06 2.75 24.04
C ARG A 249 -27.19 2.58 23.03
N ARG A 250 -26.86 2.34 21.76
CA ARG A 250 -27.85 2.11 20.70
C ARG A 250 -28.60 0.79 20.86
N ARG A 251 -27.95 -0.27 21.37
CA ARG A 251 -28.63 -1.54 21.69
C ARG A 251 -29.57 -1.42 22.88
N ALA A 252 -29.22 -0.58 23.88
CA ALA A 252 -30.06 -0.36 25.06
C ALA A 252 -31.31 0.47 24.74
N ASN A 253 -31.26 1.35 23.72
CA ASN A 253 -32.38 2.25 23.36
C ASN A 253 -32.64 2.18 21.86
N PRO A 254 -33.18 1.08 21.32
CA PRO A 254 -33.34 0.87 19.88
C PRO A 254 -34.33 1.87 19.24
N ASP A 255 -35.30 2.38 20.01
CA ASP A 255 -36.35 3.27 19.55
C ASP A 255 -36.05 4.76 19.71
N ALA A 256 -34.91 5.12 20.29
CA ALA A 256 -34.59 6.51 20.62
C ALA A 256 -34.31 7.38 19.38
N GLU A 257 -33.71 6.83 18.35
CA GLU A 257 -33.42 7.51 17.07
C GLU A 257 -33.05 6.50 15.97
N THR A 258 -33.61 6.67 14.79
CA THR A 258 -33.20 5.84 13.62
C THR A 258 -31.87 6.36 13.08
N HIS A 259 -30.83 5.54 13.14
CA HIS A 259 -29.52 5.86 12.62
C HIS A 259 -29.32 5.18 11.25
N TYR A 260 -28.86 5.94 10.27
CA TYR A 260 -28.52 5.42 8.92
C TYR A 260 -27.02 5.52 8.71
N ASP A 261 -26.23 4.81 9.54
CA ASP A 261 -24.78 4.82 9.45
C ASP A 261 -24.18 3.40 9.40
N MET A 262 -22.86 3.33 9.21
CA MET A 262 -22.14 2.05 9.09
C MET A 262 -22.25 1.19 10.37
N ILE A 263 -22.31 1.81 11.56
CA ILE A 263 -22.47 1.07 12.83
C ILE A 263 -23.80 0.34 12.82
N GLU A 264 -24.88 1.04 12.44
CA GLU A 264 -26.22 0.41 12.39
C GLU A 264 -26.27 -0.70 11.34
N SER A 265 -25.72 -0.43 10.16
CA SER A 265 -25.61 -1.45 9.11
C SER A 265 -24.84 -2.71 9.55
N LEU A 266 -23.77 -2.55 10.34
CA LEU A 266 -22.98 -3.69 10.84
C LEU A 266 -23.67 -4.42 11.99
N LYS A 267 -24.45 -3.73 12.82
CA LYS A 267 -25.22 -4.36 13.91
C LYS A 267 -26.25 -5.37 13.41
N GLU A 268 -26.77 -5.16 12.21
CA GLU A 268 -27.78 -6.03 11.57
C GLU A 268 -27.16 -7.25 10.86
N GLN A 269 -25.83 -7.29 10.72
CA GLN A 269 -25.18 -8.36 9.96
C GLN A 269 -24.94 -9.60 10.82
N THR A 270 -25.07 -10.75 10.16
CA THR A 270 -24.78 -12.07 10.74
C THR A 270 -23.86 -12.86 9.83
N TYR A 271 -22.93 -13.59 10.45
CA TYR A 271 -22.10 -14.56 9.73
C TYR A 271 -22.94 -15.73 9.20
N ARG A 272 -22.44 -16.48 8.24
CA ARG A 272 -23.12 -17.65 7.65
C ARG A 272 -23.57 -18.70 8.68
N GLY A 273 -22.84 -18.81 9.79
CA GLY A 273 -23.21 -19.68 10.92
C GLY A 273 -24.31 -19.14 11.83
N GLY A 274 -24.96 -18.01 11.48
CA GLY A 274 -26.03 -17.38 12.28
C GLY A 274 -25.54 -16.51 13.45
N ALA A 275 -24.25 -16.46 13.73
CA ALA A 275 -23.69 -15.60 14.78
C ALA A 275 -23.67 -14.12 14.33
N ALA A 276 -24.18 -13.23 15.16
CA ALA A 276 -24.07 -11.78 14.96
C ALA A 276 -22.61 -11.30 15.15
N LEU A 277 -22.26 -10.16 14.53
CA LEU A 277 -20.99 -9.50 14.79
C LEU A 277 -20.94 -9.06 16.25
N ARG A 278 -19.82 -9.33 16.91
CA ARG A 278 -19.56 -8.89 18.30
C ARG A 278 -19.28 -7.38 18.32
N ASP A 279 -19.59 -6.71 19.43
CA ASP A 279 -19.43 -5.26 19.53
C ASP A 279 -18.00 -4.79 19.26
N HIS A 280 -16.99 -5.54 19.70
CA HIS A 280 -15.60 -5.22 19.43
C HIS A 280 -15.23 -5.42 17.95
N GLU A 281 -15.80 -6.41 17.25
CA GLU A 281 -15.58 -6.58 15.80
C GLU A 281 -16.12 -5.39 15.03
N ILE A 282 -17.32 -4.90 15.37
CA ILE A 282 -17.89 -3.69 14.77
C ILE A 282 -16.99 -2.49 15.04
N ALA A 283 -16.55 -2.29 16.30
CA ALA A 283 -15.64 -1.21 16.66
C ALA A 283 -14.32 -1.25 15.88
N HIS A 284 -13.72 -2.43 15.77
CA HIS A 284 -12.47 -2.64 15.05
C HIS A 284 -12.63 -2.46 13.54
N LEU A 285 -13.76 -2.87 12.95
CA LEU A 285 -14.08 -2.58 11.56
C LEU A 285 -14.24 -1.08 11.31
N MET A 286 -14.84 -0.31 12.25
CA MET A 286 -14.94 1.14 12.15
C MET A 286 -13.55 1.81 12.18
N ILE A 287 -12.64 1.36 13.05
CA ILE A 287 -11.25 1.83 13.08
C ILE A 287 -10.56 1.51 11.74
N ALA A 288 -10.68 0.28 11.25
CA ALA A 288 -10.08 -0.13 9.98
C ALA A 288 -10.59 0.70 8.80
N LEU A 289 -11.91 0.98 8.74
CA LEU A 289 -12.52 1.82 7.70
C LEU A 289 -12.01 3.25 7.74
N LEU A 290 -11.92 3.83 8.94
CA LEU A 290 -11.39 5.19 9.13
C LEU A 290 -9.95 5.29 8.63
N MET A 291 -9.09 4.37 9.07
CA MET A 291 -7.67 4.35 8.70
C MET A 291 -7.47 4.11 7.21
N ALA A 292 -8.16 3.13 6.63
CA ALA A 292 -8.05 2.81 5.21
C ALA A 292 -8.55 3.95 4.31
N GLY A 293 -9.65 4.59 4.67
CA GLY A 293 -10.27 5.64 3.86
C GLY A 293 -9.53 6.98 3.91
N GLN A 294 -9.04 7.37 5.08
CA GLN A 294 -8.43 8.69 5.27
C GLN A 294 -7.06 8.80 4.60
N HIS A 295 -6.14 7.89 4.87
CA HIS A 295 -4.76 7.99 4.36
C HIS A 295 -4.69 7.91 2.85
N THR A 296 -5.36 6.93 2.25
CA THR A 296 -5.31 6.72 0.80
C THR A 296 -5.97 7.87 0.04
N SER A 297 -7.12 8.36 0.52
CA SER A 297 -7.81 9.52 -0.08
C SER A 297 -7.00 10.80 0.09
N THR A 298 -6.38 11.02 1.25
CA THR A 298 -5.50 12.18 1.48
C THR A 298 -4.30 12.18 0.54
N ALA A 299 -3.66 11.04 0.34
CA ALA A 299 -2.53 10.91 -0.60
C ALA A 299 -2.97 11.26 -2.03
N THR A 300 -4.08 10.67 -2.49
CA THR A 300 -4.60 10.93 -3.83
C THR A 300 -5.00 12.40 -4.01
N LEU A 301 -5.68 13.00 -3.03
CA LEU A 301 -6.03 14.42 -3.05
C LEU A 301 -4.79 15.33 -3.08
N ALA A 302 -3.78 15.03 -2.26
CA ALA A 302 -2.54 15.81 -2.25
C ALA A 302 -1.86 15.82 -3.62
N TRP A 303 -1.71 14.65 -4.25
CA TRP A 303 -1.16 14.54 -5.60
C TRP A 303 -2.03 15.22 -6.64
N THR A 304 -3.36 15.06 -6.58
CA THR A 304 -4.29 15.73 -7.50
C THR A 304 -4.17 17.25 -7.42
N VAL A 305 -4.13 17.82 -6.22
CA VAL A 305 -4.00 19.27 -6.00
C VAL A 305 -2.65 19.78 -6.51
N LEU A 306 -1.55 19.05 -6.26
CA LEU A 306 -0.21 19.42 -6.74
C LEU A 306 -0.14 19.42 -8.28
N HIS A 307 -0.73 18.40 -8.92
CA HIS A 307 -0.77 18.35 -10.38
C HIS A 307 -1.67 19.42 -11.00
N LEU A 308 -2.86 19.65 -10.45
CA LEU A 308 -3.71 20.75 -10.91
C LEU A 308 -3.04 22.12 -10.74
N ALA A 309 -2.29 22.31 -9.65
CA ALA A 309 -1.51 23.52 -9.44
C ALA A 309 -0.32 23.68 -10.40
N SER A 310 0.20 22.58 -10.94
CA SER A 310 1.30 22.55 -11.92
C SER A 310 0.85 22.63 -13.37
N ARG A 311 -0.45 22.35 -13.66
CA ARG A 311 -1.07 22.30 -15.00
C ARG A 311 -2.29 23.21 -15.07
N PRO A 312 -2.07 24.53 -15.25
CA PRO A 312 -3.17 25.51 -15.35
C PRO A 312 -4.15 25.23 -16.50
N ASP A 313 -3.68 24.63 -17.59
CA ASP A 313 -4.48 24.19 -18.73
C ASP A 313 -5.52 23.12 -18.33
N VAL A 314 -5.09 22.11 -17.61
CA VAL A 314 -5.98 21.05 -17.09
C VAL A 314 -6.93 21.61 -16.03
N ALA A 315 -6.42 22.46 -15.12
CA ALA A 315 -7.25 23.11 -14.11
C ALA A 315 -8.34 24.00 -14.72
N ALA A 316 -8.04 24.71 -15.82
CA ALA A 316 -8.99 25.50 -16.56
C ALA A 316 -10.05 24.63 -17.25
N ALA A 317 -9.64 23.53 -17.91
CA ALA A 317 -10.57 22.58 -18.53
C ALA A 317 -11.51 21.97 -17.50
N LEU A 318 -10.99 21.58 -16.32
CA LEU A 318 -11.79 21.04 -15.22
C LEU A 318 -12.76 22.09 -14.66
N TYR A 319 -12.34 23.35 -14.53
CA TYR A 319 -13.23 24.45 -14.12
C TYR A 319 -14.34 24.69 -15.14
N GLN A 320 -14.00 24.69 -16.43
CA GLN A 320 -14.98 24.84 -17.50
C GLN A 320 -16.03 23.70 -17.48
N GLU A 321 -15.63 22.46 -17.28
CA GLU A 321 -16.56 21.35 -17.08
C GLU A 321 -17.52 21.61 -15.91
N GLN A 322 -17.03 22.19 -14.80
CA GLN A 322 -17.88 22.55 -13.67
C GLN A 322 -18.88 23.67 -14.00
N VAL A 323 -18.45 24.69 -14.75
CA VAL A 323 -19.32 25.77 -15.18
C VAL A 323 -20.43 25.27 -16.12
N GLU A 324 -20.07 24.46 -17.10
CA GLU A 324 -21.03 23.90 -18.08
C GLU A 324 -22.08 23.00 -17.44
N ARG A 325 -21.69 22.22 -16.43
CA ARG A 325 -22.58 21.23 -15.82
C ARG A 325 -23.39 21.77 -14.64
N PHE A 326 -22.86 22.75 -13.92
CA PHE A 326 -23.43 23.19 -12.64
C PHE A 326 -23.61 24.71 -12.51
N GLY A 327 -23.07 25.48 -13.44
CA GLY A 327 -23.16 26.93 -13.38
C GLY A 327 -24.59 27.46 -13.57
N ASN A 328 -24.98 28.41 -12.75
CA ASN A 328 -26.21 29.16 -12.87
C ASN A 328 -25.93 30.49 -13.56
N ALA A 329 -26.97 31.15 -14.07
CA ALA A 329 -26.86 32.48 -14.74
C ALA A 329 -26.32 33.60 -13.83
N ASP A 330 -26.43 33.42 -12.50
CA ASP A 330 -25.92 34.37 -11.49
C ASP A 330 -24.46 34.09 -11.06
N GLY A 331 -23.76 33.20 -11.78
CA GLY A 331 -22.40 32.80 -11.45
C GLY A 331 -22.28 31.81 -10.28
N SER A 332 -23.38 31.45 -9.62
CA SER A 332 -23.39 30.40 -8.59
C SER A 332 -23.36 29.01 -9.21
N PHE A 333 -23.16 27.99 -8.36
CA PHE A 333 -23.20 26.59 -8.78
C PHE A 333 -24.33 25.83 -8.07
N ARG A 334 -25.12 25.08 -8.82
CA ARG A 334 -26.04 24.12 -8.21
C ARG A 334 -25.27 23.03 -7.42
N ALA A 335 -25.93 22.44 -6.45
CA ALA A 335 -25.36 21.30 -5.72
C ALA A 335 -25.08 20.13 -6.68
N MET A 336 -23.97 19.45 -6.45
CA MET A 336 -23.61 18.24 -7.17
C MET A 336 -24.24 17.01 -6.52
N GLU A 337 -24.85 16.17 -7.33
CA GLU A 337 -25.42 14.89 -6.92
C GLU A 337 -24.45 13.74 -7.19
N TYR A 338 -24.66 12.57 -6.55
CA TYR A 338 -23.81 11.41 -6.78
C TYR A 338 -23.80 11.00 -8.26
N GLU A 339 -24.97 11.01 -8.91
CA GLU A 339 -25.10 10.63 -10.31
C GLU A 339 -24.38 11.59 -11.28
N ASP A 340 -24.21 12.85 -10.89
CA ASP A 340 -23.48 13.83 -11.69
C ASP A 340 -22.01 13.43 -11.91
N LEU A 341 -21.37 12.74 -10.93
CA LEU A 341 -19.97 12.32 -11.02
C LEU A 341 -19.69 11.41 -12.21
N ARG A 342 -20.69 10.67 -12.67
CA ARG A 342 -20.58 9.78 -13.84
C ARG A 342 -20.51 10.54 -15.17
N HIS A 343 -20.83 11.83 -15.15
CA HIS A 343 -20.93 12.69 -16.32
C HIS A 343 -19.87 13.80 -16.31
N LEU A 344 -18.76 13.60 -15.58
CA LEU A 344 -17.65 14.54 -15.45
C LEU A 344 -16.36 13.90 -15.98
N PRO A 345 -16.19 13.79 -17.31
CA PRO A 345 -15.08 13.06 -17.92
C PRO A 345 -13.71 13.72 -17.64
N VAL A 346 -13.63 15.04 -17.50
CA VAL A 346 -12.36 15.71 -17.16
C VAL A 346 -11.98 15.40 -15.72
N LEU A 347 -12.94 15.50 -14.78
CA LEU A 347 -12.72 15.15 -13.37
C LEU A 347 -12.30 13.69 -13.22
N ASP A 348 -13.00 12.76 -13.89
CA ASP A 348 -12.69 11.34 -13.88
C ASP A 348 -11.27 11.06 -14.41
N SER A 349 -10.91 11.71 -15.54
CA SER A 349 -9.58 11.60 -16.15
C SER A 349 -8.46 12.09 -15.23
N VAL A 350 -8.67 13.21 -14.55
CA VAL A 350 -7.74 13.78 -13.56
C VAL A 350 -7.49 12.79 -12.40
N ILE A 351 -8.56 12.22 -11.85
CA ILE A 351 -8.45 11.27 -10.73
C ILE A 351 -7.76 9.98 -11.19
N ARG A 352 -8.16 9.42 -12.34
CA ARG A 352 -7.55 8.19 -12.88
C ARG A 352 -6.07 8.35 -13.17
N GLU A 353 -5.68 9.46 -13.78
CA GLU A 353 -4.28 9.72 -14.10
C GLU A 353 -3.45 9.90 -12.83
N THR A 354 -4.00 10.59 -11.82
CA THR A 354 -3.34 10.71 -10.52
C THR A 354 -3.13 9.34 -9.87
N LEU A 355 -4.13 8.48 -9.89
CA LEU A 355 -4.05 7.12 -9.37
C LEU A 355 -3.11 6.22 -10.18
N ARG A 356 -2.95 6.46 -11.48
CA ARG A 356 -1.99 5.74 -12.32
C ARG A 356 -0.55 6.08 -11.93
N VAL A 357 -0.24 7.36 -11.83
CA VAL A 357 1.15 7.82 -11.56
C VAL A 357 1.50 7.69 -10.07
N HIS A 358 0.52 7.87 -9.18
CA HIS A 358 0.69 7.90 -7.73
C HIS A 358 -0.30 6.98 -7.00
N PRO A 359 -0.29 5.65 -7.26
CA PRO A 359 -1.17 4.75 -6.51
C PRO A 359 -0.77 4.77 -5.03
N PRO A 360 -1.71 5.01 -4.10
CA PRO A 360 -1.39 5.07 -2.67
C PRO A 360 -0.68 3.82 -2.15
N ILE A 361 -1.13 2.64 -2.60
CA ILE A 361 -0.48 1.36 -2.30
C ILE A 361 0.17 0.85 -3.58
N HIS A 362 1.49 0.92 -3.63
CA HIS A 362 2.27 0.63 -4.83
C HIS A 362 2.79 -0.81 -4.89
N ASN A 363 2.88 -1.50 -3.73
CA ASN A 363 3.38 -2.86 -3.59
C ASN A 363 2.42 -3.71 -2.75
N ILE A 364 2.15 -4.93 -3.18
CA ILE A 364 1.23 -5.86 -2.52
C ILE A 364 1.93 -7.17 -2.27
N MET A 365 2.01 -7.57 -1.00
CA MET A 365 2.71 -8.78 -0.56
C MET A 365 1.75 -9.90 -0.16
N ARG A 366 2.20 -11.14 -0.30
CA ARG A 366 1.54 -12.35 0.23
C ARG A 366 2.57 -13.26 0.86
N GLN A 367 2.18 -13.99 1.89
CA GLN A 367 2.93 -15.12 2.38
C GLN A 367 2.61 -16.34 1.52
N VAL A 368 3.62 -17.15 1.21
CA VAL A 368 3.49 -18.37 0.39
C VAL A 368 3.31 -19.57 1.31
N ARG A 369 2.23 -20.33 1.13
CA ARG A 369 1.84 -21.46 2.00
C ARG A 369 2.25 -22.84 1.48
N GLU A 370 2.58 -22.90 0.18
CA GLU A 370 3.05 -24.12 -0.50
C GLU A 370 4.06 -23.72 -1.57
N ASP A 371 4.85 -24.65 -2.05
CA ASP A 371 5.75 -24.38 -3.18
C ASP A 371 4.92 -24.06 -4.43
N VAL A 372 5.09 -22.85 -5.00
CA VAL A 372 4.28 -22.39 -6.13
C VAL A 372 5.15 -22.27 -7.38
N PRO A 373 4.88 -23.08 -8.42
CA PRO A 373 5.54 -22.92 -9.70
C PRO A 373 5.14 -21.61 -10.38
N VAL A 374 6.13 -20.89 -10.87
CA VAL A 374 5.93 -19.66 -11.64
C VAL A 374 5.62 -20.07 -13.09
N PRO A 375 4.53 -19.57 -13.70
CA PRO A 375 4.22 -19.87 -15.09
C PRO A 375 5.38 -19.50 -16.02
N ALA A 376 5.76 -20.38 -16.93
CA ALA A 376 6.84 -20.11 -17.92
C ALA A 376 6.54 -18.88 -18.80
N SER A 377 5.26 -18.54 -18.98
CA SER A 377 4.83 -17.33 -19.70
C SER A 377 5.15 -16.03 -18.94
N LEU A 378 5.37 -16.10 -17.63
CA LEU A 378 5.82 -14.97 -16.81
C LEU A 378 7.35 -14.91 -16.80
N ALA A 379 8.00 -15.99 -16.38
CA ALA A 379 9.45 -16.12 -16.45
C ALA A 379 9.85 -17.60 -16.33
N ALA A 380 10.94 -17.94 -16.98
CA ALA A 380 11.53 -19.28 -16.92
C ALA A 380 13.04 -19.18 -16.71
N PRO A 381 13.69 -20.19 -16.11
CA PRO A 381 15.14 -20.29 -16.06
C PRO A 381 15.74 -20.19 -17.46
N SER A 382 16.91 -19.55 -17.59
CA SER A 382 17.62 -19.49 -18.87
C SER A 382 17.92 -20.90 -19.38
N SER A 383 18.04 -21.06 -20.71
CA SER A 383 18.33 -22.35 -21.37
C SER A 383 19.57 -23.08 -20.84
N LYS A 384 20.46 -22.41 -20.13
CA LYS A 384 21.62 -22.99 -19.43
C LYS A 384 21.26 -23.74 -18.16
N SER A 385 20.08 -23.56 -17.60
CA SER A 385 19.62 -24.18 -16.35
C SER A 385 18.59 -25.30 -16.53
N GLY A 386 18.30 -25.72 -17.75
CA GLY A 386 17.39 -26.84 -18.03
C GLY A 386 15.92 -26.44 -18.20
N ASN A 387 15.07 -27.38 -18.60
CA ASN A 387 13.63 -27.20 -18.89
C ASN A 387 12.75 -27.00 -17.64
N GLY A 388 13.27 -26.44 -16.56
CA GLY A 388 12.52 -26.20 -15.33
C GLY A 388 11.70 -24.91 -15.34
N VAL A 389 10.76 -24.81 -14.42
CA VAL A 389 10.11 -23.53 -14.08
C VAL A 389 10.71 -23.01 -12.77
N TYR A 390 10.65 -21.69 -12.57
CA TYR A 390 10.94 -21.16 -11.24
C TYR A 390 9.87 -21.61 -10.23
N VAL A 391 10.29 -21.80 -8.99
CA VAL A 391 9.40 -22.15 -7.88
C VAL A 391 9.56 -21.12 -6.77
N VAL A 392 8.47 -20.51 -6.35
CA VAL A 392 8.46 -19.68 -5.13
C VAL A 392 8.29 -20.61 -3.94
N PRO A 393 9.28 -20.66 -3.03
CA PRO A 393 9.24 -21.63 -1.93
C PRO A 393 8.18 -21.31 -0.88
N LYS A 394 7.63 -22.35 -0.29
CA LYS A 394 6.81 -22.27 0.93
C LYS A 394 7.51 -21.45 2.03
N ASP A 395 6.72 -20.82 2.89
CA ASP A 395 7.15 -20.03 4.05
C ASP A 395 8.03 -18.81 3.70
N THR A 396 8.01 -18.39 2.42
CA THR A 396 8.59 -17.14 1.94
C THR A 396 7.48 -16.14 1.63
N TYR A 397 7.85 -15.01 1.03
CA TYR A 397 6.91 -13.98 0.59
C TYR A 397 6.98 -13.80 -0.92
N VAL A 398 5.86 -13.44 -1.51
CA VAL A 398 5.78 -12.99 -2.90
C VAL A 398 5.21 -11.57 -2.94
N LEU A 399 5.71 -10.75 -3.85
CA LEU A 399 5.34 -9.35 -3.99
C LEU A 399 4.99 -9.04 -5.44
N ALA A 400 3.80 -8.46 -5.64
CA ALA A 400 3.41 -7.79 -6.88
C ALA A 400 3.54 -6.28 -6.73
N SER A 401 3.97 -5.60 -7.80
CA SER A 401 4.14 -4.15 -7.83
C SER A 401 3.29 -3.53 -8.96
N PRO A 402 2.01 -3.20 -8.70
CA PRO A 402 1.14 -2.58 -9.71
C PRO A 402 1.71 -1.30 -10.31
N ILE A 403 2.43 -0.47 -9.53
CA ILE A 403 3.00 0.77 -10.04
C ILE A 403 3.98 0.54 -11.19
N ILE A 404 4.71 -0.58 -11.19
CA ILE A 404 5.64 -0.89 -12.30
C ILE A 404 4.88 -1.09 -13.61
N SER A 405 3.72 -1.75 -13.58
CA SER A 405 2.86 -1.85 -14.77
C SER A 405 2.21 -0.52 -15.15
N GLN A 406 1.85 0.30 -14.16
CA GLN A 406 1.24 1.62 -14.36
C GLN A 406 2.22 2.66 -14.91
N LEU A 407 3.53 2.46 -14.71
CA LEU A 407 4.60 3.33 -15.20
C LEU A 407 5.45 2.66 -16.30
N ASP A 408 5.00 1.54 -16.88
CA ASP A 408 5.76 0.82 -17.91
C ASP A 408 5.69 1.58 -19.24
N PRO A 409 6.84 2.09 -19.77
CA PRO A 409 6.87 2.83 -21.03
C PRO A 409 6.55 1.94 -22.26
N ARG A 410 6.59 0.62 -22.12
CA ARG A 410 6.18 -0.32 -23.17
C ARG A 410 4.65 -0.37 -23.33
N ILE A 411 3.93 0.06 -22.30
CA ILE A 411 2.46 0.09 -22.26
C ILE A 411 1.94 1.53 -22.40
N TRP A 412 2.53 2.45 -21.64
CA TRP A 412 2.05 3.82 -21.52
C TRP A 412 2.99 4.81 -22.20
N VAL A 413 2.54 5.47 -23.24
CA VAL A 413 3.31 6.55 -23.87
C VAL A 413 3.54 7.66 -22.83
N ASN A 414 4.80 8.11 -22.70
CA ASN A 414 5.20 9.08 -21.66
C ASN A 414 4.74 8.65 -20.26
N ALA A 415 5.06 7.41 -19.89
CA ALA A 415 4.55 6.71 -18.71
C ALA A 415 4.69 7.49 -17.39
N HIS A 416 5.75 8.27 -17.23
CA HIS A 416 6.03 9.06 -16.03
C HIS A 416 5.39 10.46 -16.04
N THR A 417 4.81 10.87 -17.17
CA THR A 417 4.14 12.17 -17.29
C THR A 417 2.68 12.04 -16.87
N TRP A 418 2.24 12.97 -15.99
CA TRP A 418 0.85 13.08 -15.62
C TRP A 418 0.08 13.80 -16.74
N GLU A 419 -0.72 13.05 -17.47
CA GLU A 419 -1.45 13.52 -18.66
C GLU A 419 -2.88 12.96 -18.69
N PRO A 420 -3.85 13.67 -18.09
CA PRO A 420 -5.24 13.22 -18.02
C PRO A 420 -5.91 13.01 -19.37
N SER A 421 -5.48 13.70 -20.43
CA SER A 421 -6.07 13.57 -21.78
C SER A 421 -6.00 12.13 -22.33
N ARG A 422 -5.08 11.31 -21.84
CA ARG A 422 -4.99 9.89 -22.24
C ARG A 422 -6.27 9.07 -21.96
N TRP A 423 -7.07 9.50 -20.99
CA TRP A 423 -8.33 8.84 -20.62
C TRP A 423 -9.51 9.27 -21.51
N SER A 424 -9.34 10.30 -22.34
CA SER A 424 -10.37 10.79 -23.28
C SER A 424 -10.40 9.98 -24.58
N ASP A 425 -9.34 9.24 -24.90
CA ASP A 425 -9.28 8.36 -26.07
C ASP A 425 -9.94 7.02 -25.78
N SER A 426 -11.14 6.82 -26.30
CA SER A 426 -11.93 5.58 -26.12
C SER A 426 -11.29 4.33 -26.75
N ALA A 427 -10.41 4.50 -27.73
CA ALA A 427 -9.67 3.43 -28.39
C ALA A 427 -8.26 3.24 -27.80
N GLY A 428 -7.81 4.18 -26.98
CA GLY A 428 -6.47 4.22 -26.41
C GLY A 428 -6.20 3.15 -25.36
N VAL A 429 -4.92 3.03 -25.00
CA VAL A 429 -4.42 2.09 -24.00
C VAL A 429 -5.11 2.29 -22.65
N ALA A 430 -5.37 3.53 -22.25
CA ALA A 430 -6.02 3.85 -20.98
C ALA A 430 -7.45 3.28 -20.91
N ALA A 431 -8.22 3.47 -21.97
CA ALA A 431 -9.59 2.93 -22.05
C ALA A 431 -9.57 1.39 -22.07
N GLN A 432 -8.62 0.77 -22.79
CA GLN A 432 -8.47 -0.68 -22.80
C GLN A 432 -8.09 -1.21 -21.41
N ALA A 433 -7.12 -0.59 -20.75
CA ALA A 433 -6.71 -0.95 -19.40
C ALA A 433 -7.88 -0.84 -18.41
N LEU A 434 -8.69 0.20 -18.53
CA LEU A 434 -9.86 0.39 -17.69
C LEU A 434 -10.93 -0.69 -17.94
N ARG A 435 -11.24 -0.99 -19.20
CA ARG A 435 -12.17 -2.07 -19.54
C ARG A 435 -11.72 -3.42 -18.97
N THR A 436 -10.43 -3.74 -19.09
CA THR A 436 -9.85 -4.96 -18.50
C THR A 436 -9.92 -4.93 -16.97
N TYR A 437 -9.80 -3.73 -16.36
CA TYR A 437 -9.85 -3.58 -14.91
C TYR A 437 -11.25 -3.68 -14.33
N THR A 438 -12.23 -3.06 -14.99
CA THR A 438 -13.62 -2.99 -14.52
C THR A 438 -14.47 -4.16 -14.94
N ASP A 439 -14.01 -4.91 -15.97
CA ASP A 439 -14.74 -6.02 -16.57
C ASP A 439 -16.16 -5.62 -17.03
N GLU A 440 -16.22 -4.69 -17.99
CA GLU A 440 -17.48 -4.20 -18.57
C GLU A 440 -18.27 -5.28 -19.33
N ALA A 441 -17.72 -6.49 -19.51
CA ALA A 441 -18.38 -7.62 -20.17
C ALA A 441 -19.50 -8.27 -19.32
N GLY A 442 -19.91 -7.66 -18.23
CA GLY A 442 -21.19 -8.00 -17.57
C GLY A 442 -21.15 -9.08 -16.51
N GLU A 443 -20.00 -9.63 -16.12
CA GLU A 443 -19.94 -10.56 -14.99
C GLU A 443 -19.91 -9.83 -13.66
N LYS A 444 -20.85 -10.15 -12.79
CA LYS A 444 -20.89 -9.65 -11.42
C LYS A 444 -19.61 -10.05 -10.69
N ILE A 445 -18.84 -9.07 -10.22
CA ILE A 445 -17.68 -9.28 -9.37
C ILE A 445 -18.18 -9.93 -8.08
N ASP A 446 -17.99 -11.22 -7.91
CA ASP A 446 -18.27 -11.91 -6.65
C ASP A 446 -17.09 -11.71 -5.70
N TYR A 447 -17.26 -10.82 -4.73
CA TYR A 447 -16.24 -10.51 -3.72
C TYR A 447 -16.16 -11.57 -2.62
N GLY A 448 -16.32 -12.83 -2.93
CA GLY A 448 -16.12 -13.78 -1.87
C GLY A 448 -16.33 -15.25 -2.18
N PHE A 449 -17.01 -15.61 -3.25
CA PHE A 449 -17.53 -16.96 -3.33
C PHE A 449 -17.51 -17.62 -4.72
N GLY A 450 -16.48 -17.38 -5.52
CA GLY A 450 -16.32 -18.21 -6.72
C GLY A 450 -15.73 -17.56 -7.97
N ALA A 451 -16.05 -16.33 -8.28
CA ALA A 451 -15.46 -15.67 -9.45
C ALA A 451 -14.13 -14.98 -9.05
N VAL A 452 -13.06 -15.28 -9.76
CA VAL A 452 -11.81 -14.50 -9.69
C VAL A 452 -12.11 -13.15 -10.32
N SER A 453 -11.82 -12.05 -9.60
CA SER A 453 -11.95 -10.70 -10.18
C SER A 453 -11.02 -10.58 -11.38
N LYS A 454 -11.56 -10.32 -12.56
CA LYS A 454 -10.81 -10.23 -13.81
C LYS A 454 -9.80 -9.06 -13.85
N GLY A 455 -9.89 -8.05 -12.99
CA GLY A 455 -8.96 -6.91 -12.98
C GLY A 455 -7.47 -7.25 -12.77
N THR A 456 -7.12 -8.51 -12.54
CA THR A 456 -5.74 -8.96 -12.32
C THR A 456 -4.83 -8.87 -13.56
N GLU A 457 -5.42 -8.83 -14.77
CA GLU A 457 -4.70 -8.73 -16.04
C GLU A 457 -4.59 -7.29 -16.58
N SER A 458 -5.13 -6.32 -15.86
CA SER A 458 -5.02 -4.92 -16.27
C SER A 458 -3.65 -4.34 -15.89
N PRO A 459 -3.03 -3.52 -16.75
CA PRO A 459 -1.87 -2.72 -16.38
C PRO A 459 -2.22 -1.54 -15.47
N TYR A 460 -3.49 -1.31 -15.15
CA TYR A 460 -4.01 -0.25 -14.29
C TYR A 460 -4.73 -0.88 -13.10
N GLN A 461 -4.12 -0.85 -11.91
CA GLN A 461 -4.62 -1.54 -10.72
C GLN A 461 -4.49 -0.68 -9.44
N PRO A 462 -4.98 0.56 -9.43
CA PRO A 462 -4.75 1.49 -8.32
C PRO A 462 -5.45 1.07 -7.02
N PHE A 463 -6.50 0.26 -7.10
CA PHE A 463 -7.22 -0.30 -5.96
C PHE A 463 -6.90 -1.79 -5.74
N GLY A 464 -5.77 -2.26 -6.28
CA GLY A 464 -5.44 -3.68 -6.32
C GLY A 464 -6.36 -4.47 -7.24
N ALA A 465 -6.29 -5.79 -7.18
CA ALA A 465 -7.12 -6.69 -8.00
C ALA A 465 -7.37 -8.02 -7.26
N GLY A 466 -8.14 -8.90 -7.88
CA GLY A 466 -8.47 -10.20 -7.32
C GLY A 466 -9.38 -10.11 -6.09
N ARG A 467 -9.31 -11.13 -5.25
CA ARG A 467 -10.16 -11.28 -4.04
C ARG A 467 -10.02 -10.13 -3.05
N HIS A 468 -8.85 -9.51 -3.00
CA HIS A 468 -8.53 -8.44 -2.06
C HIS A 468 -8.64 -7.03 -2.69
N ARG A 469 -9.25 -6.89 -3.87
CA ARG A 469 -9.55 -5.57 -4.45
C ARG A 469 -10.30 -4.69 -3.44
N CYS A 470 -9.98 -3.41 -3.43
CA CYS A 470 -10.57 -2.42 -2.53
C CYS A 470 -12.09 -2.36 -2.67
N ILE A 471 -12.81 -2.44 -1.56
CA ILE A 471 -14.28 -2.29 -1.54
C ILE A 471 -14.73 -0.85 -1.49
N GLY A 472 -13.83 0.07 -1.10
CA GLY A 472 -14.06 1.51 -0.99
C GLY A 472 -13.84 2.29 -2.27
N GLU A 473 -13.58 1.64 -3.41
CA GLU A 473 -13.25 2.30 -4.68
C GLU A 473 -14.30 3.33 -5.09
N GLN A 474 -15.59 2.97 -5.11
CA GLN A 474 -16.67 3.89 -5.48
C GLN A 474 -16.78 5.07 -4.50
N PHE A 475 -16.62 4.80 -3.21
CA PHE A 475 -16.62 5.84 -2.18
C PHE A 475 -15.41 6.78 -2.33
N ALA A 476 -14.24 6.24 -2.66
CA ALA A 476 -13.05 7.06 -2.92
C ALA A 476 -13.25 8.02 -4.10
N TYR A 477 -13.81 7.53 -5.22
CA TYR A 477 -14.14 8.41 -6.36
C TYR A 477 -15.18 9.47 -5.99
N LEU A 478 -16.21 9.12 -5.22
CA LEU A 478 -17.19 10.09 -4.72
C LEU A 478 -16.53 11.17 -3.86
N GLN A 479 -15.75 10.76 -2.86
CA GLN A 479 -15.11 11.68 -1.91
C GLN A 479 -14.10 12.58 -2.61
N ILE A 480 -13.18 12.01 -3.39
CA ILE A 480 -12.14 12.76 -4.09
C ILE A 480 -12.77 13.69 -5.13
N GLY A 481 -13.71 13.17 -5.93
CA GLY A 481 -14.39 13.94 -6.97
C GLY A 481 -15.14 15.14 -6.39
N THR A 482 -15.89 14.95 -5.32
CA THR A 482 -16.61 16.05 -4.65
C THR A 482 -15.67 17.12 -4.10
N ILE A 483 -14.57 16.71 -3.45
CA ILE A 483 -13.61 17.66 -2.87
C ILE A 483 -12.89 18.43 -3.97
N VAL A 484 -12.42 17.75 -5.03
CA VAL A 484 -11.70 18.38 -6.15
C VAL A 484 -12.62 19.34 -6.89
N ALA A 485 -13.87 18.95 -7.20
CA ALA A 485 -14.85 19.83 -7.84
C ALA A 485 -15.14 21.07 -7.00
N ALA A 486 -15.39 20.90 -5.70
CA ALA A 486 -15.64 22.02 -4.78
C ALA A 486 -14.42 22.95 -4.67
N LEU A 487 -13.21 22.42 -4.70
CA LEU A 487 -11.97 23.20 -4.64
C LEU A 487 -11.81 24.03 -5.92
N VAL A 488 -11.90 23.41 -7.10
CA VAL A 488 -11.69 24.08 -8.40
C VAL A 488 -12.74 25.16 -8.66
N ARG A 489 -13.98 24.97 -8.21
CA ARG A 489 -15.02 26.01 -8.30
C ARG A 489 -14.69 27.28 -7.49
N ARG A 490 -13.94 27.15 -6.38
CA ARG A 490 -13.71 28.23 -5.41
C ARG A 490 -12.35 28.90 -5.53
N VAL A 491 -11.33 28.17 -6.01
CA VAL A 491 -9.96 28.66 -6.02
C VAL A 491 -9.23 28.32 -7.31
N GLU A 492 -8.32 29.20 -7.69
CA GLU A 492 -7.27 28.93 -8.66
C GLU A 492 -6.02 28.50 -7.92
N LEU A 493 -5.36 27.48 -8.43
CA LEU A 493 -4.18 26.89 -7.82
C LEU A 493 -2.95 27.20 -8.67
N ARG A 494 -1.81 27.41 -8.02
CA ARG A 494 -0.52 27.57 -8.67
C ARG A 494 0.55 26.88 -7.84
N LEU A 495 1.37 26.07 -8.48
CA LEU A 495 2.53 25.46 -7.84
C LEU A 495 3.72 26.41 -7.96
N PRO A 496 4.34 26.84 -6.84
CA PRO A 496 5.50 27.75 -6.88
C PRO A 496 6.79 27.04 -7.31
N THR A 497 6.83 25.73 -7.24
CA THR A 497 7.98 24.87 -7.53
C THR A 497 7.60 23.76 -8.52
N LYS A 498 8.46 22.80 -8.77
CA LYS A 498 8.10 21.57 -9.48
C LYS A 498 7.23 20.65 -8.61
N VAL A 499 6.50 19.73 -9.23
CA VAL A 499 5.80 18.66 -8.52
C VAL A 499 6.81 17.87 -7.69
N PRO A 500 6.54 17.62 -6.39
CA PRO A 500 7.46 16.89 -5.51
C PRO A 500 7.70 15.46 -5.97
N GLU A 501 8.79 14.87 -5.48
CA GLU A 501 9.05 13.44 -5.61
C GLU A 501 8.23 12.62 -4.63
N HIS A 502 8.19 11.29 -4.84
CA HIS A 502 7.58 10.35 -3.91
C HIS A 502 8.33 10.26 -2.58
N ASN A 503 7.59 10.26 -1.48
CA ASN A 503 8.11 9.89 -0.16
C ASN A 503 7.89 8.39 0.08
N TYR A 504 8.96 7.62 0.02
CA TYR A 504 8.91 6.16 0.24
C TYR A 504 9.12 5.76 1.72
N HIS A 505 9.30 6.72 2.62
CA HIS A 505 9.44 6.44 4.07
C HIS A 505 8.08 6.27 4.78
N THR A 506 6.99 6.38 4.03
CA THR A 506 5.62 6.11 4.49
C THR A 506 5.06 4.88 3.78
N LEU A 507 4.15 4.15 4.42
CA LEU A 507 3.50 2.98 3.78
C LEU A 507 2.57 3.37 2.64
N ILE A 508 2.05 4.59 2.67
CA ILE A 508 1.20 5.19 1.62
C ILE A 508 2.04 6.19 0.84
N LEU A 509 1.97 6.13 -0.47
CA LEU A 509 2.79 6.95 -1.37
C LEU A 509 2.40 8.43 -1.31
N MET A 510 3.07 9.18 -0.44
CA MET A 510 2.86 10.62 -0.21
C MET A 510 3.88 11.47 -0.98
N PRO A 511 3.57 12.74 -1.31
CA PRO A 511 4.58 13.67 -1.81
C PRO A 511 5.59 14.05 -0.72
N LYS A 512 6.87 14.23 -1.12
CA LYS A 512 7.92 14.82 -0.25
C LYS A 512 7.64 16.30 0.01
N ASP A 513 8.20 16.83 1.09
CA ASP A 513 8.23 18.27 1.32
C ASP A 513 9.30 18.96 0.44
N PRO A 514 9.11 20.21 0.02
CA PRO A 514 7.93 21.06 0.25
C PRO A 514 6.75 20.70 -0.67
N LYS A 515 5.54 20.70 -0.12
CA LYS A 515 4.29 20.38 -0.82
C LYS A 515 3.24 21.51 -0.68
N SER A 516 3.70 22.75 -0.73
CA SER A 516 2.85 23.93 -0.64
C SER A 516 2.37 24.37 -2.01
N VAL A 517 1.13 24.85 -2.08
CA VAL A 517 0.54 25.46 -3.26
C VAL A 517 0.08 26.88 -2.95
N HIS A 518 0.19 27.79 -3.92
CA HIS A 518 -0.43 29.09 -3.84
C HIS A 518 -1.85 28.99 -4.35
N TYR A 519 -2.78 29.75 -3.77
CA TYR A 519 -4.15 29.80 -4.22
C TYR A 519 -4.66 31.25 -4.24
N ARG A 520 -5.63 31.52 -5.16
CA ARG A 520 -6.42 32.73 -5.24
C ARG A 520 -7.90 32.36 -5.27
N ARG A 521 -8.72 33.03 -4.48
CA ARG A 521 -10.17 32.85 -4.58
C ARG A 521 -10.67 33.31 -5.94
N ARG A 522 -11.50 32.50 -6.59
CA ARG A 522 -12.23 32.95 -7.77
C ARG A 522 -13.22 34.03 -7.37
N ARG A 523 -13.30 35.11 -8.16
CA ARG A 523 -14.34 36.13 -8.04
C ARG A 523 -15.40 35.74 -9.06
N PHE A 524 -16.63 35.73 -8.64
CA PHE A 524 -17.80 35.64 -9.50
C PHE A 524 -18.26 37.07 -9.67
N ASP A 525 -17.80 37.70 -10.74
CA ASP A 525 -18.20 39.07 -11.10
C ASP A 525 -19.55 39.02 -11.82
#